data_de5213c210ebdf4981633fbec6e4f662
#
_entry.id   de5213c210ebdf4981633fbec6e4f662
#
_cell.length_a   1.000
_cell.length_b   1.000
_cell.length_c   1.000
_cell.angle_alpha   90.00
_cell.angle_beta   90.00
_cell.angle_gamma   90.00
#
_symmetry.space_group_name_H-M   'P 1'
#
loop_
_entity.id
_entity.type
_entity.pdbx_description
1 polymer ?
#
loop_
_entity_poly.entity_id
_entity_poly.type
_entity_poly.pdbx_seq_one_letter_code
_entity_poly.pdbx_strand_id
1 'polypeptide(L)'
;MNKNIARELNHFSLPLVANNFFSILISSLLAAIIGRISINSIAATEVVNTFIYSLIGILGVGSLSFNIYSSRIRKSNPEMFKNFFKSIIQLNVLIGGISTVLVIFFSHYFLEILYGFRNEILTIAVIYAQISAFQILFNMI
;
A
#
# COMPACT_ATOMS: atom_id res chain seq x y z
N MET A 1 6.60 31.67 -16.77
CA MET A 1 6.90 30.48 -15.91
C MET A 1 8.42 30.40 -15.78
N ASN A 2 8.93 30.46 -14.55
CA ASN A 2 10.37 30.56 -14.28
C ASN A 2 11.04 29.23 -14.68
N LYS A 3 12.01 29.25 -15.62
CA LYS A 3 12.68 28.05 -16.17
C LYS A 3 13.28 27.13 -15.09
N ASN A 4 13.69 27.71 -13.97
CA ASN A 4 14.25 26.94 -12.86
C ASN A 4 13.18 26.12 -12.11
N ILE A 5 11.98 26.69 -11.93
CA ILE A 5 10.85 25.99 -11.28
C ILE A 5 10.36 24.83 -12.16
N ALA A 6 10.29 25.06 -13.47
CA ALA A 6 9.89 24.00 -14.41
C ALA A 6 10.89 22.84 -14.44
N ARG A 7 12.20 23.13 -14.32
CA ARG A 7 13.25 22.11 -14.28
C ARG A 7 13.23 21.31 -12.98
N GLU A 8 13.02 21.96 -11.84
CA GLU A 8 12.85 21.26 -10.55
C GLU A 8 11.59 20.40 -10.54
N LEU A 9 10.48 20.93 -11.06
CA LEU A 9 9.22 20.20 -11.14
C LEU A 9 9.37 18.93 -12.01
N ASN A 10 10.00 19.05 -13.18
CA ASN A 10 10.25 17.91 -14.06
C ASN A 10 11.19 16.89 -13.45
N HIS A 11 12.20 17.31 -12.72
CA HIS A 11 13.14 16.39 -12.04
C HIS A 11 12.45 15.60 -10.92
N PHE A 12 11.41 16.17 -10.29
CA PHE A 12 10.64 15.50 -9.24
C PHE A 12 9.49 14.65 -9.80
N SER A 13 8.78 15.16 -10.81
CA SER A 13 7.61 14.47 -11.37
C SER A 13 7.96 13.33 -12.30
N LEU A 14 9.07 13.39 -13.04
CA LEU A 14 9.44 12.36 -13.99
C LEU A 14 9.63 10.97 -13.34
N PRO A 15 10.37 10.83 -12.22
CA PRO A 15 10.48 9.55 -11.52
C PRO A 15 9.15 9.04 -10.98
N LEU A 16 8.28 9.94 -10.48
CA LEU A 16 6.96 9.58 -9.97
C LEU A 16 6.04 9.07 -11.08
N VAL A 17 6.03 9.75 -12.23
CA VAL A 17 5.26 9.33 -13.41
C VAL A 17 5.78 7.98 -13.92
N ALA A 18 7.10 7.80 -14.01
CA ALA A 18 7.70 6.54 -14.43
C ALA A 18 7.34 5.40 -13.47
N ASN A 19 7.43 5.62 -12.15
CA ASN A 19 7.06 4.63 -11.15
C ASN A 19 5.58 4.22 -11.28
N ASN A 20 4.68 5.19 -11.40
CA ASN A 20 3.25 4.92 -11.61
C ASN A 20 2.98 4.17 -12.92
N PHE A 21 3.67 4.55 -14.00
CA PHE A 21 3.54 3.88 -15.28
C PHE A 21 3.95 2.41 -15.20
N PHE A 22 5.12 2.12 -14.63
CA PHE A 22 5.58 0.73 -14.43
C PHE A 22 4.66 -0.05 -13.49
N SER A 23 4.15 0.57 -12.43
CA SER A 23 3.20 -0.05 -11.51
C SER A 23 1.91 -0.48 -12.22
N ILE A 24 1.32 0.42 -13.04
CA ILE A 24 0.12 0.13 -13.83
C ILE A 24 0.41 -0.99 -14.87
N LEU A 25 1.57 -0.94 -15.51
CA LEU A 25 1.96 -1.93 -16.51
C LEU A 25 2.11 -3.31 -15.90
N ILE A 26 2.78 -3.41 -14.74
CA ILE A 26 2.93 -4.67 -13.99
C ILE A 26 1.57 -5.19 -13.55
N SER A 27 0.71 -4.33 -12.99
CA SER A 27 -0.64 -4.72 -12.55
C SER A 27 -1.49 -5.23 -13.72
N SER A 28 -1.40 -4.59 -14.88
CA SER A 28 -2.11 -5.02 -16.09
C SER A 28 -1.61 -6.36 -16.62
N LEU A 29 -0.31 -6.59 -16.60
CA LEU A 29 0.28 -7.88 -16.98
C LEU A 29 -0.13 -9.00 -16.02
N LEU A 30 -0.10 -8.73 -14.69
CA LEU A 30 -0.56 -9.69 -13.69
C LEU A 30 -2.03 -10.03 -13.87
N ALA A 31 -2.90 -9.03 -14.09
CA ALA A 31 -4.31 -9.26 -14.37
C ALA A 31 -4.52 -10.10 -15.64
N ALA A 32 -3.74 -9.86 -16.69
CA ALA A 32 -3.81 -10.64 -17.93
C ALA A 32 -3.37 -12.10 -17.73
N ILE A 33 -2.35 -12.35 -16.91
CA ILE A 33 -1.86 -13.70 -16.58
C ILE A 33 -2.89 -14.44 -15.72
N ILE A 34 -3.38 -13.81 -14.66
CA ILE A 34 -4.37 -14.37 -13.74
C ILE A 34 -5.68 -14.66 -14.50
N GLY A 35 -6.07 -13.77 -15.41
CA GLY A 35 -7.26 -13.91 -16.23
C GLY A 35 -7.26 -15.12 -17.16
N ARG A 36 -6.09 -15.59 -17.55
CA ARG A 36 -5.95 -16.83 -18.33
C ARG A 36 -6.15 -18.11 -17.50
N ILE A 37 -5.98 -18.00 -16.16
CA ILE A 37 -6.15 -19.14 -15.26
C ILE A 37 -7.65 -19.35 -14.98
N SER A 38 -8.34 -18.31 -14.50
CA SER A 38 -9.77 -18.38 -14.18
C SER A 38 -10.34 -16.97 -13.98
N ILE A 39 -11.58 -16.76 -14.44
CA ILE A 39 -12.34 -15.53 -14.17
C ILE A 39 -12.55 -15.35 -12.66
N ASN A 40 -12.79 -16.43 -11.95
CA ASN A 40 -12.96 -16.41 -10.49
C ASN A 40 -11.71 -15.93 -9.76
N SER A 41 -10.53 -16.27 -10.29
CA SER A 41 -9.25 -15.82 -9.73
C SER A 41 -9.05 -14.32 -9.86
N ILE A 42 -9.49 -13.71 -10.98
CA ILE A 42 -9.46 -12.25 -11.15
C ILE A 42 -10.37 -11.60 -10.11
N ALA A 43 -11.62 -12.05 -10.00
CA ALA A 43 -12.57 -11.46 -9.05
C ALA A 43 -12.05 -11.55 -7.61
N ALA A 44 -11.49 -12.70 -7.23
CA ALA A 44 -10.90 -12.89 -5.90
C ALA A 44 -9.71 -11.95 -5.66
N THR A 45 -8.79 -11.81 -6.61
CA THR A 45 -7.61 -10.94 -6.45
C THR A 45 -7.98 -9.47 -6.40
N GLU A 46 -8.94 -9.00 -7.21
CA GLU A 46 -9.40 -7.61 -7.21
C GLU A 46 -10.09 -7.22 -5.89
N VAL A 47 -10.90 -8.12 -5.35
CA VAL A 47 -11.54 -7.91 -4.04
C VAL A 47 -10.49 -7.80 -2.93
N VAL A 48 -9.52 -8.71 -2.91
CA VAL A 48 -8.42 -8.68 -1.93
C VAL A 48 -7.57 -7.42 -2.10
N ASN A 49 -7.22 -7.04 -3.31
CA ASN A 49 -6.48 -5.80 -3.57
C ASN A 49 -7.22 -4.58 -3.04
N THR A 50 -8.51 -4.47 -3.35
CA THR A 50 -9.35 -3.36 -2.86
C THR A 50 -9.36 -3.31 -1.34
N PHE A 51 -9.46 -4.46 -0.67
CA PHE A 51 -9.42 -4.54 0.77
C PHE A 51 -8.06 -4.10 1.34
N ILE A 52 -6.96 -4.63 0.82
CA ILE A 52 -5.59 -4.28 1.25
C ILE A 52 -5.31 -2.78 1.02
N TYR A 53 -5.65 -2.24 -0.15
CA TYR A 53 -5.48 -0.80 -0.43
C TYR A 53 -6.33 0.08 0.46
N SER A 54 -7.54 -0.34 0.82
CA SER A 54 -8.39 0.38 1.77
C SER A 54 -7.75 0.45 3.16
N LEU A 55 -7.17 -0.66 3.63
CA LEU A 55 -6.41 -0.70 4.88
C LEU A 55 -5.19 0.22 4.82
N ILE A 56 -4.39 0.14 3.76
CA ILE A 56 -3.21 1.00 3.56
C ILE A 56 -3.64 2.48 3.56
N GLY A 57 -4.74 2.82 2.89
CA GLY A 57 -5.28 4.19 2.85
C GLY A 57 -5.65 4.72 4.24
N ILE A 58 -6.35 3.92 5.04
CA ILE A 58 -6.76 4.30 6.41
C ILE A 58 -5.53 4.42 7.32
N LEU A 59 -4.65 3.43 7.31
CA LEU A 59 -3.46 3.39 8.17
C LEU A 59 -2.42 4.44 7.76
N GLY A 60 -2.33 4.76 6.48
CA GLY A 60 -1.39 5.73 5.90
C GLY A 60 -1.66 7.19 6.28
N VAL A 61 -2.79 7.51 6.92
CA VAL A 61 -3.10 8.88 7.39
C VAL A 61 -2.03 9.40 8.35
N GLY A 62 -1.44 8.54 9.18
CA GLY A 62 -0.33 8.89 10.05
C GLY A 62 0.90 9.39 9.28
N SER A 63 1.26 8.71 8.19
CA SER A 63 2.37 9.09 7.32
C SER A 63 2.11 10.39 6.57
N LEU A 64 0.87 10.63 6.13
CA LEU A 64 0.48 11.91 5.52
C LEU A 64 0.59 13.06 6.52
N SER A 65 0.13 12.88 7.74
CA SER A 65 0.24 13.87 8.81
C SER A 65 1.70 14.19 9.13
N PHE A 66 2.57 13.17 9.12
CA PHE A 66 4.01 13.35 9.27
C PHE A 66 4.58 14.21 8.14
N ASN A 67 4.25 13.92 6.88
CA ASN A 67 4.76 14.68 5.74
C ASN A 67 4.41 16.17 5.84
N ILE A 68 3.19 16.51 6.26
CA ILE A 68 2.74 17.90 6.44
C ILE A 68 3.51 18.57 7.59
N TYR A 69 3.62 17.90 8.74
CA TYR A 69 4.27 18.45 9.92
C TYR A 69 5.79 18.57 9.76
N SER A 70 6.42 17.54 9.19
CA SER A 70 7.87 17.46 9.00
C SER A 70 8.40 18.58 8.09
N SER A 71 7.63 18.99 7.09
CA SER A 71 8.00 20.07 6.18
C SER A 71 8.19 21.41 6.92
N ARG A 72 7.45 21.61 8.02
CA ARG A 72 7.52 22.83 8.85
C ARG A 72 8.72 22.83 9.81
N ILE A 73 8.99 21.68 10.46
CA ILE A 73 10.04 21.60 11.50
C ILE A 73 11.43 21.32 10.96
N ARG A 74 11.55 20.76 9.74
CA ARG A 74 12.83 20.38 9.14
C ARG A 74 13.84 21.53 9.09
N LYS A 75 13.39 22.76 8.80
CA LYS A 75 14.25 23.93 8.72
C LYS A 75 14.47 24.62 10.07
N SER A 76 13.49 24.57 10.98
CA SER A 76 13.51 25.27 12.25
C SER A 76 14.20 24.49 13.36
N ASN A 77 14.06 23.16 13.39
CA ASN A 77 14.64 22.33 14.42
C ASN A 77 15.02 20.93 13.87
N PRO A 78 16.27 20.75 13.37
CA PRO A 78 16.73 19.50 12.79
C PRO A 78 16.76 18.32 13.76
N GLU A 79 17.05 18.53 15.05
CA GLU A 79 17.07 17.47 16.06
C GLU A 79 15.64 16.96 16.33
N MET A 80 14.70 17.88 16.50
CA MET A 80 13.29 17.53 16.67
C MET A 80 12.77 16.76 15.44
N PHE A 81 13.15 17.17 14.24
CA PHE A 81 12.81 16.46 13.02
C PHE A 81 13.33 15.02 13.03
N LYS A 82 14.60 14.80 13.40
CA LYS A 82 15.21 13.45 13.44
C LYS A 82 14.52 12.54 14.44
N ASN A 83 14.21 13.05 15.63
CA ASN A 83 13.52 12.28 16.66
C ASN A 83 12.09 11.93 16.23
N PHE A 84 11.40 12.88 15.65
CA PHE A 84 10.05 12.69 15.14
C PHE A 84 10.01 11.67 13.97
N PHE A 85 10.98 11.77 13.06
CA PHE A 85 11.12 10.82 11.95
C PHE A 85 11.35 9.38 12.44
N LYS A 86 12.22 9.19 13.43
CA LYS A 86 12.46 7.88 14.05
C LYS A 86 11.18 7.33 14.70
N SER A 87 10.47 8.17 15.43
CA SER A 87 9.23 7.77 16.12
C SER A 87 8.14 7.35 15.14
N ILE A 88 7.96 8.07 14.02
CA ILE A 88 6.93 7.72 13.04
C ILE A 88 7.26 6.43 12.30
N ILE A 89 8.53 6.18 11.97
CA ILE A 89 8.94 4.90 11.38
C ILE A 89 8.64 3.75 12.35
N GLN A 90 9.00 3.88 13.63
CA GLN A 90 8.70 2.85 14.62
C GLN A 90 7.21 2.60 14.76
N LEU A 91 6.39 3.66 14.78
CA LEU A 91 4.94 3.56 14.83
C LEU A 91 4.39 2.86 13.59
N ASN A 92 4.85 3.24 12.40
CA ASN A 92 4.42 2.64 11.13
C ASN A 92 4.79 1.15 11.04
N VAL A 93 6.00 0.77 11.45
CA VAL A 93 6.42 -0.64 11.50
C VAL A 93 5.54 -1.43 12.48
N LEU A 94 5.23 -0.85 13.63
CA LEU A 94 4.38 -1.51 14.61
C LEU A 94 2.94 -1.68 14.12
N ILE A 95 2.32 -0.60 13.61
CA ILE A 95 0.96 -0.65 13.08
C ILE A 95 0.89 -1.53 11.84
N GLY A 96 1.82 -1.37 10.89
CA GLY A 96 1.90 -2.18 9.68
C GLY A 96 2.13 -3.66 10.01
N GLY A 97 3.00 -3.96 10.97
CA GLY A 97 3.26 -5.33 11.43
C GLY A 97 2.04 -5.99 12.07
N ILE A 98 1.38 -5.29 12.99
CA ILE A 98 0.13 -5.78 13.62
C ILE A 98 -0.94 -6.02 12.55
N SER A 99 -1.15 -5.06 11.64
CA SER A 99 -2.16 -5.18 10.60
C SER A 99 -1.86 -6.34 9.63
N THR A 100 -0.59 -6.55 9.27
CA THR A 100 -0.16 -7.68 8.44
C THR A 100 -0.48 -9.01 9.13
N VAL A 101 -0.13 -9.14 10.42
CA VAL A 101 -0.43 -10.34 11.20
C VAL A 101 -1.94 -10.59 11.29
N LEU A 102 -2.73 -9.55 11.57
CA LEU A 102 -4.18 -9.66 11.61
C LEU A 102 -4.76 -10.14 10.27
N VAL A 103 -4.31 -9.58 9.15
CA VAL A 103 -4.78 -10.02 7.82
C VAL A 103 -4.40 -11.47 7.57
N ILE A 104 -3.18 -11.91 7.90
CA ILE A 104 -2.74 -13.30 7.70
C ILE A 104 -3.64 -14.28 8.48
N PHE A 105 -3.92 -13.99 9.75
CA PHE A 105 -4.71 -14.91 10.59
C PHE A 105 -6.21 -14.84 10.34
N PHE A 106 -6.74 -13.67 10.05
CA PHE A 106 -8.18 -13.45 9.92
C PHE A 106 -8.68 -13.39 8.48
N SER A 107 -7.82 -13.49 7.47
CA SER A 107 -8.21 -13.39 6.06
C SER A 107 -9.31 -14.38 5.67
N HIS A 108 -9.23 -15.63 6.12
CA HIS A 108 -10.23 -16.65 5.84
C HIS A 108 -11.62 -16.21 6.33
N TYR A 109 -11.70 -15.85 7.61
CA TYR A 109 -12.94 -15.46 8.26
C TYR A 109 -13.53 -14.18 7.64
N PHE A 110 -12.67 -13.24 7.31
CA PHE A 110 -13.05 -11.95 6.75
C PHE A 110 -13.60 -12.11 5.32
N LEU A 111 -12.93 -12.90 4.48
CA LEU A 111 -13.35 -13.12 3.09
C LEU A 111 -14.63 -13.97 2.99
N GLU A 112 -14.80 -14.92 3.88
CA GLU A 112 -16.02 -15.73 3.93
C GLU A 112 -17.23 -14.89 4.36
N ILE A 113 -17.12 -14.11 5.45
CA ILE A 113 -18.24 -13.36 6.01
C ILE A 113 -18.61 -12.12 5.20
N LEU A 114 -17.60 -11.30 4.84
CA LEU A 114 -17.87 -10.03 4.16
C LEU A 114 -18.19 -10.19 2.68
N TYR A 115 -17.48 -11.11 2.02
CA TYR A 115 -17.61 -11.27 0.56
C TYR A 115 -18.35 -12.54 0.16
N GLY A 116 -18.69 -13.39 1.12
CA GLY A 116 -19.42 -14.63 0.88
C GLY A 116 -18.66 -15.63 0.00
N PHE A 117 -17.33 -15.53 -0.05
CA PHE A 117 -16.52 -16.46 -0.82
C PHE A 117 -16.61 -17.87 -0.24
N ARG A 118 -16.69 -18.87 -1.11
CA ARG A 118 -16.81 -20.28 -0.73
C ARG A 118 -15.94 -21.15 -1.63
N ASN A 119 -15.62 -22.34 -1.14
CA ASN A 119 -14.90 -23.37 -1.89
C ASN A 119 -13.57 -22.86 -2.48
N GLU A 120 -13.34 -23.12 -3.75
CA GLU A 120 -12.09 -22.83 -4.45
C GLU A 120 -11.76 -21.33 -4.48
N ILE A 121 -12.77 -20.47 -4.67
CA ILE A 121 -12.58 -19.01 -4.69
C ILE A 121 -12.06 -18.50 -3.35
N LEU A 122 -12.59 -19.03 -2.24
CA LEU A 122 -12.15 -18.67 -0.90
C LEU A 122 -10.69 -19.06 -0.69
N THR A 123 -10.30 -20.27 -1.10
CA THR A 123 -8.92 -20.76 -0.96
C THR A 123 -7.94 -19.85 -1.73
N ILE A 124 -8.25 -19.51 -2.98
CA ILE A 124 -7.43 -18.61 -3.80
C ILE A 124 -7.33 -17.24 -3.17
N ALA A 125 -8.46 -16.67 -2.74
CA ALA A 125 -8.52 -15.35 -2.12
C ALA A 125 -7.73 -15.29 -0.80
N VAL A 126 -7.80 -16.33 0.04
CA VAL A 126 -7.06 -16.39 1.31
C VAL A 126 -5.55 -16.46 1.07
N ILE A 127 -5.10 -17.34 0.18
CA ILE A 127 -3.66 -17.44 -0.14
C ILE A 127 -3.15 -16.11 -0.69
N TYR A 128 -3.90 -15.51 -1.61
CA TYR A 128 -3.55 -14.22 -2.18
C TYR A 128 -3.53 -13.10 -1.13
N ALA A 129 -4.51 -13.06 -0.21
CA ALA A 129 -4.56 -12.09 0.87
C ALA A 129 -3.38 -12.23 1.84
N GLN A 130 -2.99 -13.45 2.18
CA GLN A 130 -1.84 -13.71 3.06
C GLN A 130 -0.53 -13.23 2.44
N ILE A 131 -0.32 -13.48 1.14
CA ILE A 131 0.86 -12.99 0.42
C ILE A 131 0.82 -11.47 0.31
N SER A 132 -0.33 -10.92 -0.08
CA SER A 132 -0.52 -9.48 -0.27
C SER A 132 -0.50 -8.67 1.04
N ALA A 133 -0.72 -9.33 2.19
CA ALA A 133 -0.67 -8.66 3.50
C ALA A 133 0.69 -8.00 3.78
N PHE A 134 1.78 -8.57 3.25
CA PHE A 134 3.12 -7.96 3.36
C PHE A 134 3.20 -6.58 2.69
N GLN A 135 2.35 -6.30 1.71
CA GLN A 135 2.28 -4.97 1.10
C GLN A 135 1.90 -3.89 2.12
N ILE A 136 1.09 -4.22 3.14
CA ILE A 136 0.71 -3.28 4.19
C ILE A 136 1.97 -2.82 4.92
N LEU A 137 2.82 -3.74 5.34
CA LEU A 137 4.06 -3.43 6.03
C LEU A 137 4.99 -2.57 5.18
N PHE A 138 5.23 -2.96 3.92
CA PHE A 138 6.13 -2.24 3.01
C PHE A 138 5.61 -0.86 2.61
N ASN A 139 4.30 -0.68 2.50
CA ASN A 139 3.72 0.63 2.18
C ASN A 139 3.66 1.57 3.39
N MET A 140 3.77 1.06 4.61
CA MET A 140 3.78 1.86 5.83
C MET A 140 5.18 2.41 6.18
N ILE A 141 6.26 1.80 5.67
CA ILE A 141 7.65 2.19 5.91
C ILE A 141 8.11 3.21 4.87
#